data_07293560386a3e7bc9869d3fc0d30c01
#
_entry.id   07293560386a3e7bc9869d3fc0d30c01
#
_cell.length_a   1.000
_cell.length_b   1.000
_cell.length_c   1.000
_cell.angle_alpha   90.00
_cell.angle_beta   90.00
_cell.angle_gamma   90.00
#
_symmetry.space_group_name_H-M   'P 1'
#
loop_
_entity.id
_entity.type
_entity.pdbx_description
1 polymer ?
#
loop_
_entity_poly.entity_id
_entity_poly.type
_entity_poly.pdbx_seq_one_letter_code
_entity_poly.pdbx_strand_id
1 'polypeptide(L)'
;MRRATNGRTVRTVVVDVAGAQRSGLIDVLRQDGDIVVVGQSGDAADAIAQVAQTRPDVVIVDLHLPGSQSQHAIEQIMARTPTPILILSGRLDDRQSPSAVQALVAGALEALPRPLHWTPELAAELRRTVRLISTVHVIRHPRGGLLKGSRRDAALGAGKAPVVAIAASTGGPSALATILAGLAGLQAPVLVVQHLHTDFVDGLVDWMSRVSALPVETASSSQTARPGRIYVAPGGTHLRLGGNLRLELDEFPVSVHRPSADELFSSVADSAGAAGIGVLLTGMGDDGARGLLAIRRRGGVTLAQDEASSAVFGMPKAAERLGAVTEMLPLDKLAPGIHRAVRQVQS
;
A
#
# COMPACT_ATOMS: atom_id res chain seq x y z
N MET A 1 -8.96 26.79 -17.85
CA MET A 1 -9.92 25.91 -18.48
C MET A 1 -10.41 24.90 -17.43
N ARG A 2 -11.62 25.06 -16.87
CA ARG A 2 -12.20 24.14 -15.87
C ARG A 2 -12.65 22.88 -16.59
N ARG A 3 -11.96 21.73 -16.36
CA ARG A 3 -12.50 20.42 -16.73
C ARG A 3 -13.63 20.10 -15.75
N ALA A 4 -14.84 20.00 -16.27
CA ALA A 4 -16.02 19.54 -15.56
C ALA A 4 -15.74 18.13 -15.02
N THR A 5 -15.67 17.98 -13.70
CA THR A 5 -15.83 16.70 -13.02
C THR A 5 -17.30 16.29 -13.17
N ASN A 6 -17.53 15.05 -13.61
CA ASN A 6 -18.85 14.43 -13.62
C ASN A 6 -19.55 14.71 -12.28
N GLY A 7 -20.76 15.31 -12.30
CA GLY A 7 -21.48 15.89 -11.20
C GLY A 7 -21.91 14.98 -10.04
N ARG A 8 -21.02 14.09 -9.56
CA ARG A 8 -21.26 13.27 -8.37
C ARG A 8 -20.70 13.98 -7.14
N THR A 9 -21.57 14.33 -6.22
CA THR A 9 -21.22 14.85 -4.90
C THR A 9 -20.66 13.72 -4.03
N VAL A 10 -19.48 13.91 -3.40
CA VAL A 10 -18.88 12.97 -2.46
C VAL A 10 -19.38 13.27 -1.05
N ARG A 11 -20.05 12.31 -0.44
CA ARG A 11 -20.60 12.39 0.92
C ARG A 11 -19.57 11.90 1.92
N THR A 12 -19.19 12.73 2.89
CA THR A 12 -18.09 12.45 3.82
C THR A 12 -18.54 12.59 5.27
N VAL A 13 -18.12 11.66 6.14
CA VAL A 13 -18.17 11.79 7.59
C VAL A 13 -16.78 12.14 8.11
N VAL A 14 -16.70 13.13 9.01
CA VAL A 14 -15.44 13.58 9.63
C VAL A 14 -15.44 13.22 11.10
N VAL A 15 -14.42 12.46 11.53
CA VAL A 15 -14.23 12.02 12.92
C VAL A 15 -12.97 12.67 13.48
N ASP A 16 -13.14 13.64 14.39
CA ASP A 16 -12.05 14.45 14.95
C ASP A 16 -12.47 15.06 16.31
N VAL A 17 -11.62 14.98 17.31
CA VAL A 17 -11.89 15.45 18.68
C VAL A 17 -11.98 16.97 18.77
N ALA A 18 -11.06 17.67 18.11
CA ALA A 18 -10.87 19.11 18.31
C ALA A 18 -11.84 19.94 17.47
N GLY A 19 -12.79 20.62 18.12
CA GLY A 19 -13.82 21.41 17.45
C GLY A 19 -13.30 22.44 16.44
N ALA A 20 -12.29 23.24 16.79
CA ALA A 20 -11.72 24.25 15.90
C ALA A 20 -10.96 23.62 14.71
N GLN A 21 -10.18 22.58 14.98
CA GLN A 21 -9.44 21.86 13.94
C GLN A 21 -10.37 21.11 12.99
N ARG A 22 -11.43 20.51 13.53
CA ARG A 22 -12.48 19.86 12.74
C ARG A 22 -13.18 20.86 11.81
N SER A 23 -13.49 22.07 12.30
CA SER A 23 -14.10 23.12 11.48
C SER A 23 -13.22 23.52 10.31
N GLY A 24 -11.92 23.73 10.55
CA GLY A 24 -10.95 24.04 9.47
C GLY A 24 -10.82 22.93 8.43
N LEU A 25 -10.85 21.66 8.85
CA LEU A 25 -10.86 20.52 7.95
C LEU A 25 -12.13 20.48 7.08
N ILE A 26 -13.28 20.75 7.68
CA ILE A 26 -14.58 20.80 6.97
C ILE A 26 -14.56 21.93 5.93
N ASP A 27 -14.03 23.10 6.25
CA ASP A 27 -13.92 24.22 5.31
C ASP A 27 -13.04 23.87 4.12
N VAL A 28 -11.90 23.19 4.36
CA VAL A 28 -11.02 22.69 3.30
C VAL A 28 -11.73 21.71 2.39
N LEU A 29 -12.49 20.77 2.94
CA LEU A 29 -13.24 19.78 2.15
C LEU A 29 -14.31 20.42 1.26
N ARG A 30 -15.01 21.43 1.77
CA ARG A 30 -16.11 22.10 1.07
C ARG A 30 -15.67 23.09 -0.01
N GLN A 31 -14.39 23.45 -0.07
CA GLN A 31 -13.90 24.55 -0.90
C GLN A 31 -14.23 24.43 -2.39
N ASP A 32 -14.24 23.23 -2.96
CA ASP A 32 -14.56 23.03 -4.38
C ASP A 32 -16.07 22.76 -4.64
N GLY A 33 -16.88 22.61 -3.58
CA GLY A 33 -18.34 22.45 -3.64
C GLY A 33 -18.86 21.05 -4.00
N ASP A 34 -17.99 20.10 -4.29
CA ASP A 34 -18.34 18.72 -4.68
C ASP A 34 -18.17 17.70 -3.56
N ILE A 35 -17.60 18.10 -2.41
CA ILE A 35 -17.50 17.27 -1.20
C ILE A 35 -18.44 17.84 -0.14
N VAL A 36 -19.36 17.01 0.35
CA VAL A 36 -20.36 17.39 1.36
C VAL A 36 -20.14 16.59 2.63
N VAL A 37 -19.94 17.28 3.75
CA VAL A 37 -19.86 16.65 5.07
C VAL A 37 -21.28 16.39 5.56
N VAL A 38 -21.64 15.10 5.64
CA VAL A 38 -22.97 14.61 6.01
C VAL A 38 -23.05 14.16 7.47
N GLY A 39 -21.92 14.11 8.14
CA GLY A 39 -21.82 13.80 9.57
C GLY A 39 -20.47 14.21 10.14
N GLN A 40 -20.45 14.48 11.44
CA GLN A 40 -19.22 14.82 12.17
C GLN A 40 -19.29 14.28 13.60
N SER A 41 -18.21 13.70 14.07
CA SER A 41 -18.12 13.10 15.39
C SER A 41 -16.81 13.43 16.10
N GLY A 42 -16.83 13.38 17.42
CA GLY A 42 -15.63 13.47 18.26
C GLY A 42 -15.27 12.16 18.98
N ASP A 43 -16.04 11.10 18.76
CA ASP A 43 -15.82 9.79 19.39
C ASP A 43 -16.17 8.63 18.47
N ALA A 44 -15.68 7.42 18.81
CA ALA A 44 -15.84 6.24 18.00
C ALA A 44 -17.29 5.73 17.92
N ALA A 45 -18.05 5.78 19.01
CA ALA A 45 -19.39 5.20 19.06
C ALA A 45 -20.34 6.01 18.19
N ASP A 46 -20.31 7.34 18.30
CA ASP A 46 -21.09 8.26 17.47
C ASP A 46 -20.64 8.17 16.00
N ALA A 47 -19.34 8.08 15.73
CA ALA A 47 -18.83 7.90 14.37
C ALA A 47 -19.41 6.65 13.69
N ILE A 48 -19.39 5.49 14.37
CA ILE A 48 -19.96 4.24 13.87
C ILE A 48 -21.45 4.38 13.59
N ALA A 49 -22.19 5.02 14.50
CA ALA A 49 -23.63 5.27 14.34
C ALA A 49 -23.94 6.17 13.14
N GLN A 50 -23.20 7.28 12.99
CA GLN A 50 -23.37 8.22 11.88
C GLN A 50 -23.03 7.57 10.53
N VAL A 51 -21.98 6.78 10.44
CA VAL A 51 -21.63 6.04 9.22
C VAL A 51 -22.74 5.06 8.83
N ALA A 52 -23.28 4.32 9.79
CA ALA A 52 -24.38 3.40 9.54
C ALA A 52 -25.65 4.12 9.07
N GLN A 53 -25.95 5.29 9.63
CA GLN A 53 -27.15 6.09 9.31
C GLN A 53 -27.00 6.83 7.98
N THR A 54 -25.86 7.49 7.75
CA THR A 54 -25.67 8.39 6.60
C THR A 54 -25.15 7.67 5.37
N ARG A 55 -24.53 6.51 5.52
CA ARG A 55 -23.86 5.74 4.44
C ARG A 55 -23.02 6.65 3.55
N PRO A 56 -21.94 7.24 4.09
CA PRO A 56 -21.09 8.15 3.34
C PRO A 56 -20.26 7.39 2.29
N ASP A 57 -19.74 8.13 1.31
CA ASP A 57 -18.80 7.58 0.34
C ASP A 57 -17.38 7.46 0.93
N VAL A 58 -17.05 8.30 1.93
CA VAL A 58 -15.74 8.31 2.61
C VAL A 58 -15.91 8.68 4.07
N VAL A 59 -15.11 8.06 4.94
CA VAL A 59 -14.93 8.48 6.33
C VAL A 59 -13.51 9.00 6.50
N ILE A 60 -13.36 10.18 7.08
CA ILE A 60 -12.05 10.74 7.45
C ILE A 60 -11.92 10.60 8.98
N VAL A 61 -10.88 9.90 9.43
CA VAL A 61 -10.65 9.64 10.86
C VAL A 61 -9.32 10.24 11.27
N ASP A 62 -9.35 11.13 12.27
CA ASP A 62 -8.14 11.58 12.96
C ASP A 62 -7.68 10.51 13.96
N LEU A 63 -6.39 10.20 13.95
CA LEU A 63 -5.82 9.21 14.87
C LEU A 63 -5.68 9.72 16.32
N HIS A 64 -5.91 11.00 16.57
CA HIS A 64 -5.83 11.59 17.93
C HIS A 64 -7.10 11.41 18.77
N LEU A 65 -8.03 10.53 18.36
CA LEU A 65 -9.12 10.13 19.24
C LEU A 65 -8.56 9.49 20.52
N PRO A 66 -9.15 9.79 21.70
CA PRO A 66 -8.61 9.29 22.98
C PRO A 66 -8.49 7.77 23.04
N GLY A 67 -7.35 7.28 23.53
CA GLY A 67 -7.10 5.84 23.66
C GLY A 67 -7.04 5.12 22.30
N SER A 68 -7.56 3.89 22.24
CA SER A 68 -7.63 3.07 21.03
C SER A 68 -8.92 3.30 20.21
N GLN A 69 -9.60 4.41 20.41
CA GLN A 69 -10.92 4.65 19.78
C GLN A 69 -10.86 4.74 18.25
N SER A 70 -9.79 5.32 17.69
CA SER A 70 -9.63 5.41 16.23
C SER A 70 -9.57 4.02 15.59
N GLN A 71 -8.73 3.13 16.13
CA GLN A 71 -8.61 1.76 15.64
C GLN A 71 -9.95 1.01 15.78
N HIS A 72 -10.60 1.13 16.95
CA HIS A 72 -11.90 0.51 17.19
C HIS A 72 -12.96 0.99 16.19
N ALA A 73 -13.04 2.30 15.92
CA ALA A 73 -13.97 2.86 14.94
C ALA A 73 -13.71 2.28 13.54
N ILE A 74 -12.44 2.21 13.10
CA ILE A 74 -12.05 1.66 11.81
C ILE A 74 -12.50 0.19 11.70
N GLU A 75 -12.15 -0.64 12.68
CA GLU A 75 -12.51 -2.06 12.70
C GLU A 75 -14.03 -2.28 12.65
N GLN A 76 -14.79 -1.51 13.44
CA GLN A 76 -16.25 -1.63 13.47
C GLN A 76 -16.92 -1.14 12.19
N ILE A 77 -16.45 -0.03 11.61
CA ILE A 77 -16.96 0.48 10.33
C ILE A 77 -16.69 -0.56 9.24
N MET A 78 -15.46 -1.07 9.15
CA MET A 78 -15.08 -2.08 8.15
C MET A 78 -15.84 -3.40 8.31
N ALA A 79 -16.17 -3.79 9.55
CA ALA A 79 -16.92 -5.02 9.82
C ALA A 79 -18.42 -4.90 9.53
N ARG A 80 -19.04 -3.76 9.87
CA ARG A 80 -20.50 -3.59 9.85
C ARG A 80 -21.02 -2.86 8.62
N THR A 81 -20.32 -1.78 8.22
CA THR A 81 -20.70 -0.90 7.11
C THR A 81 -19.42 -0.54 6.35
N PRO A 82 -18.82 -1.50 5.61
CA PRO A 82 -17.57 -1.28 4.92
C PRO A 82 -17.63 0.00 4.08
N THR A 83 -16.83 0.98 4.46
CA THR A 83 -16.79 2.31 3.85
C THR A 83 -15.33 2.71 3.67
N PRO A 84 -14.93 3.34 2.56
CA PRO A 84 -13.60 3.88 2.37
C PRO A 84 -13.18 4.79 3.53
N ILE A 85 -12.03 4.51 4.16
CA ILE A 85 -11.52 5.30 5.30
C ILE A 85 -10.19 5.94 4.91
N LEU A 86 -10.13 7.27 5.09
CA LEU A 86 -8.91 8.07 5.04
C LEU A 86 -8.48 8.40 6.47
N ILE A 87 -7.23 8.13 6.79
CA ILE A 87 -6.65 8.51 8.06
C ILE A 87 -5.95 9.86 7.93
N LEU A 88 -6.16 10.73 8.92
CA LEU A 88 -5.32 11.89 9.16
C LEU A 88 -4.51 11.63 10.43
N SER A 89 -3.18 11.69 10.32
CA SER A 89 -2.27 11.55 11.45
C SER A 89 -1.54 12.86 11.68
N GLY A 90 -1.72 13.48 12.84
CA GLY A 90 -1.07 14.73 13.20
C GLY A 90 0.17 14.49 14.02
N ARG A 91 1.23 15.19 13.63
CA ARG A 91 2.50 15.62 14.22
C ARG A 91 3.74 14.90 13.70
N LEU A 92 4.62 15.77 13.18
CA LEU A 92 6.00 15.50 12.77
C LEU A 92 6.91 14.92 13.88
N ASP A 93 6.47 14.91 15.15
CA ASP A 93 7.24 14.37 16.27
C ASP A 93 7.03 12.87 16.49
N ASP A 94 5.97 12.28 15.93
CA ASP A 94 5.73 10.84 15.92
C ASP A 94 6.19 10.22 14.59
N ARG A 95 7.46 10.39 14.24
CA ARG A 95 8.10 9.78 13.06
C ARG A 95 7.98 8.25 12.99
N GLN A 96 7.32 7.66 13.94
CA GLN A 96 7.00 6.25 14.06
C GLN A 96 5.56 6.13 14.53
N SER A 97 4.58 6.53 13.71
CA SER A 97 3.19 6.34 14.13
C SER A 97 2.78 4.87 13.88
N PRO A 98 3.02 3.97 14.85
CA PRO A 98 2.49 2.61 14.79
C PRO A 98 0.97 2.61 14.59
N SER A 99 0.31 3.68 15.06
CA SER A 99 -1.13 3.86 14.97
C SER A 99 -1.63 4.05 13.55
N ALA A 100 -0.91 4.80 12.67
CA ALA A 100 -1.31 4.97 11.27
C ALA A 100 -1.19 3.64 10.52
N VAL A 101 -0.11 2.90 10.74
CA VAL A 101 0.08 1.57 10.13
C VAL A 101 -0.96 0.58 10.64
N GLN A 102 -1.26 0.58 11.95
CA GLN A 102 -2.33 -0.26 12.52
C GLN A 102 -3.69 0.07 11.91
N ALA A 103 -3.98 1.35 11.68
CA ALA A 103 -5.22 1.79 11.03
C ALA A 103 -5.31 1.30 9.56
N LEU A 104 -4.22 1.38 8.80
CA LEU A 104 -4.16 0.84 7.43
C LEU A 104 -4.35 -0.68 7.41
N VAL A 105 -3.78 -1.39 8.37
CA VAL A 105 -3.96 -2.85 8.53
C VAL A 105 -5.37 -3.20 8.97
N ALA A 106 -6.00 -2.38 9.80
CA ALA A 106 -7.39 -2.54 10.21
C ALA A 106 -8.40 -2.30 9.07
N GLY A 107 -7.92 -1.80 7.92
CA GLY A 107 -8.73 -1.64 6.70
C GLY A 107 -8.87 -0.21 6.22
N ALA A 108 -8.20 0.78 6.82
CA ALA A 108 -8.13 2.11 6.22
C ALA A 108 -7.40 2.03 4.87
N LEU A 109 -7.88 2.78 3.89
CA LEU A 109 -7.34 2.71 2.53
C LEU A 109 -6.09 3.57 2.35
N GLU A 110 -6.04 4.72 3.03
CA GLU A 110 -4.97 5.69 2.86
C GLU A 110 -4.71 6.45 4.16
N ALA A 111 -3.49 6.94 4.34
CA ALA A 111 -3.09 7.80 5.44
C ALA A 111 -2.36 9.03 4.92
N LEU A 112 -2.76 10.21 5.37
CA LEU A 112 -2.11 11.48 5.08
C LEU A 112 -1.66 12.14 6.38
N PRO A 113 -0.52 12.87 6.36
CA PRO A 113 -0.15 13.70 7.48
C PRO A 113 -1.15 14.85 7.64
N ARG A 114 -1.50 15.16 8.88
CA ARG A 114 -2.32 16.31 9.21
C ARG A 114 -1.42 17.54 9.38
N PRO A 115 -1.53 18.55 8.51
CA PRO A 115 -0.72 19.75 8.65
C PRO A 115 -1.23 20.62 9.82
N LEU A 116 -0.33 21.39 10.44
CA LEU A 116 -0.71 22.43 11.41
C LEU A 116 -1.53 23.55 10.73
N HIS A 117 -1.20 23.86 9.48
CA HIS A 117 -1.91 24.84 8.65
C HIS A 117 -2.13 24.28 7.26
N TRP A 118 -3.34 24.40 6.74
CA TRP A 118 -3.68 23.97 5.39
C TRP A 118 -3.14 24.95 4.36
N THR A 119 -2.13 24.56 3.59
CA THR A 119 -1.74 25.28 2.37
C THR A 119 -2.67 24.90 1.22
N PRO A 120 -2.76 25.72 0.14
CA PRO A 120 -3.57 25.38 -1.04
C PRO A 120 -3.22 24.01 -1.64
N GLU A 121 -1.94 23.64 -1.64
CA GLU A 121 -1.43 22.39 -2.20
C GLU A 121 -1.90 21.19 -1.34
N LEU A 122 -1.70 21.25 -0.02
CA LEU A 122 -2.14 20.20 0.92
C LEU A 122 -3.66 20.04 0.94
N ALA A 123 -4.38 21.18 0.88
CA ALA A 123 -5.83 21.16 0.77
C ALA A 123 -6.31 20.51 -0.55
N ALA A 124 -5.64 20.80 -1.66
CA ALA A 124 -5.94 20.17 -2.95
C ALA A 124 -5.61 18.67 -2.96
N GLU A 125 -4.50 18.28 -2.33
CA GLU A 125 -4.11 16.87 -2.16
C GLU A 125 -5.16 16.09 -1.35
N LEU A 126 -5.58 16.61 -0.20
CA LEU A 126 -6.64 16.01 0.61
C LEU A 126 -7.92 15.80 -0.22
N ARG A 127 -8.41 16.85 -0.88
CA ARG A 127 -9.64 16.75 -1.69
C ARG A 127 -9.50 15.76 -2.85
N ARG A 128 -8.34 15.74 -3.50
CA ARG A 128 -8.03 14.76 -4.55
C ARG A 128 -8.08 13.33 -4.00
N THR A 129 -7.45 13.08 -2.85
CA THR A 129 -7.45 11.76 -2.20
C THR A 129 -8.84 11.33 -1.80
N VAL A 130 -9.66 12.23 -1.20
CA VAL A 130 -11.05 11.94 -0.83
C VAL A 130 -11.89 11.54 -2.06
N ARG A 131 -11.80 12.30 -3.17
CA ARG A 131 -12.50 11.94 -4.41
C ARG A 131 -12.07 10.59 -4.94
N LEU A 132 -10.80 10.32 -4.85
CA LEU A 132 -10.17 9.13 -5.36
C LEU A 132 -10.65 7.89 -4.60
N ILE A 133 -10.55 7.88 -3.27
CA ILE A 133 -10.97 6.74 -2.46
C ILE A 133 -12.49 6.58 -2.40
N SER A 134 -13.28 7.64 -2.66
CA SER A 134 -14.75 7.55 -2.72
C SER A 134 -15.26 6.64 -3.85
N THR A 135 -14.43 6.35 -4.84
CA THR A 135 -14.77 5.45 -5.95
C THR A 135 -14.39 3.99 -5.68
N VAL A 136 -13.76 3.72 -4.54
CA VAL A 136 -13.28 2.39 -4.16
C VAL A 136 -14.42 1.57 -3.55
N HIS A 137 -14.65 0.37 -4.06
CA HIS A 137 -15.55 -0.60 -3.42
C HIS A 137 -14.75 -1.38 -2.37
N VAL A 138 -15.03 -1.10 -1.10
CA VAL A 138 -14.37 -1.80 0.01
C VAL A 138 -15.05 -3.14 0.24
N ILE A 139 -14.28 -4.24 0.17
CA ILE A 139 -14.76 -5.59 0.44
C ILE A 139 -14.49 -5.92 1.92
N ARG A 140 -15.38 -6.68 2.55
CA ARG A 140 -15.16 -7.20 3.92
C ARG A 140 -13.85 -8.01 3.93
N HIS A 141 -12.86 -7.57 4.71
CA HIS A 141 -11.65 -8.34 4.91
C HIS A 141 -11.95 -9.55 5.80
N PRO A 142 -11.73 -10.81 5.34
CA PRO A 142 -11.70 -11.95 6.24
C PRO A 142 -10.43 -11.79 7.12
N ARG A 143 -10.56 -11.89 8.44
CA ARG A 143 -9.41 -11.95 9.35
C ARG A 143 -8.52 -13.10 8.91
N GLY A 144 -7.34 -12.82 8.36
CA GLY A 144 -6.36 -13.80 7.95
C GLY A 144 -5.83 -14.58 9.16
N GLY A 145 -6.13 -15.86 9.22
CA GLY A 145 -5.52 -16.76 10.19
C GLY A 145 -4.04 -16.95 9.86
N LEU A 146 -3.16 -16.67 10.82
CA LEU A 146 -1.72 -16.90 10.71
C LEU A 146 -1.44 -18.42 10.66
N LEU A 147 -0.98 -18.90 9.52
CA LEU A 147 -0.50 -20.28 9.38
C LEU A 147 1.00 -20.34 9.73
N LYS A 148 1.36 -21.11 10.75
CA LYS A 148 2.76 -21.44 11.08
C LYS A 148 3.31 -22.42 10.05
N GLY A 149 4.29 -21.99 9.26
CA GLY A 149 5.00 -22.82 8.27
C GLY A 149 6.29 -23.43 8.83
N SER A 150 6.53 -24.70 8.51
CA SER A 150 7.69 -25.52 8.89
C SER A 150 8.88 -25.25 7.96
N ARG A 151 10.08 -25.12 8.54
CA ARG A 151 11.36 -24.99 7.82
C ARG A 151 11.74 -26.28 7.09
N ARG A 152 12.16 -26.16 5.82
CA ARG A 152 12.98 -27.15 5.13
C ARG A 152 14.05 -26.40 4.33
N ASP A 153 15.31 -26.71 4.60
CA ASP A 153 16.46 -26.21 3.87
C ASP A 153 16.62 -26.99 2.55
N ALA A 154 16.73 -26.25 1.43
CA ALA A 154 17.05 -26.83 0.11
C ALA A 154 18.32 -26.16 -0.44
N ALA A 155 19.23 -26.97 -0.96
CA ALA A 155 20.53 -26.52 -1.52
C ALA A 155 20.35 -25.85 -2.88
N LEU A 156 21.14 -24.80 -3.12
CA LEU A 156 21.13 -23.97 -4.32
C LEU A 156 21.85 -24.65 -5.50
N GLY A 157 21.18 -24.76 -6.64
CA GLY A 157 21.77 -25.10 -7.94
C GLY A 157 22.37 -23.87 -8.63
N ALA A 158 23.30 -24.08 -9.58
CA ALA A 158 24.11 -23.04 -10.26
C ALA A 158 23.35 -22.28 -11.38
N GLY A 159 22.17 -21.71 -11.06
CA GLY A 159 21.41 -20.80 -11.94
C GLY A 159 21.56 -19.34 -11.48
N LYS A 160 21.08 -18.37 -12.30
CA LYS A 160 20.99 -16.98 -11.86
C LYS A 160 20.13 -16.91 -10.59
N ALA A 161 20.59 -16.18 -9.59
CA ALA A 161 19.87 -16.06 -8.33
C ALA A 161 18.49 -15.37 -8.56
N PRO A 162 17.36 -15.99 -8.15
CA PRO A 162 16.04 -15.39 -8.28
C PRO A 162 15.95 -14.13 -7.41
N VAL A 163 15.23 -13.11 -7.92
CA VAL A 163 14.92 -11.88 -7.19
C VAL A 163 13.42 -11.63 -7.28
N VAL A 164 12.79 -11.40 -6.14
CA VAL A 164 11.38 -11.04 -6.05
C VAL A 164 11.24 -9.54 -5.83
N ALA A 165 10.47 -8.88 -6.67
CA ALA A 165 10.07 -7.49 -6.50
C ALA A 165 8.57 -7.43 -6.28
N ILE A 166 8.11 -6.72 -5.25
CA ILE A 166 6.69 -6.57 -4.90
C ILE A 166 6.36 -5.09 -4.85
N ALA A 167 5.26 -4.69 -5.49
CA ALA A 167 4.78 -3.31 -5.41
C ALA A 167 3.31 -3.25 -5.02
N ALA A 168 2.96 -2.27 -4.20
CA ALA A 168 1.62 -2.02 -3.68
C ALA A 168 1.37 -0.52 -3.45
N SER A 169 0.08 -0.15 -3.37
CA SER A 169 -0.36 1.20 -3.04
C SER A 169 -1.55 1.14 -2.06
N THR A 170 -2.67 1.74 -2.37
CA THR A 170 -3.90 1.76 -1.55
C THR A 170 -4.36 0.34 -1.21
N GLY A 171 -4.53 0.05 0.08
CA GLY A 171 -4.80 -1.31 0.59
C GLY A 171 -3.57 -2.23 0.64
N GLY A 172 -2.39 -1.71 0.22
CA GLY A 172 -1.13 -2.43 0.16
C GLY A 172 -0.63 -2.98 1.50
N PRO A 173 -0.62 -2.21 2.60
CA PRO A 173 -0.12 -2.71 3.88
C PRO A 173 -0.78 -4.01 4.33
N SER A 174 -2.10 -4.12 4.22
CA SER A 174 -2.85 -5.33 4.55
C SER A 174 -2.51 -6.50 3.59
N ALA A 175 -2.40 -6.23 2.29
CA ALA A 175 -2.04 -7.23 1.30
C ALA A 175 -0.60 -7.74 1.49
N LEU A 176 0.35 -6.84 1.75
CA LEU A 176 1.74 -7.18 2.05
C LEU A 176 1.84 -8.06 3.29
N ALA A 177 1.11 -7.75 4.37
CA ALA A 177 1.09 -8.60 5.56
C ALA A 177 0.76 -10.06 5.26
N THR A 178 -0.30 -10.26 4.46
CA THR A 178 -0.75 -11.60 4.08
C THR A 178 0.32 -12.35 3.28
N ILE A 179 0.97 -11.66 2.34
CA ILE A 179 2.03 -12.27 1.52
C ILE A 179 3.27 -12.56 2.35
N LEU A 180 3.77 -11.56 3.10
CA LEU A 180 5.03 -11.67 3.84
C LEU A 180 4.98 -12.76 4.93
N ALA A 181 3.83 -12.97 5.55
CA ALA A 181 3.60 -14.08 6.48
C ALA A 181 3.74 -15.46 5.81
N GLY A 182 3.44 -15.55 4.51
CA GLY A 182 3.54 -16.78 3.73
C GLY A 182 4.91 -17.06 3.09
N LEU A 183 5.92 -16.17 3.27
CA LEU A 183 7.25 -16.31 2.64
C LEU A 183 8.27 -17.08 3.48
N ALA A 184 7.84 -17.85 4.49
CA ALA A 184 8.75 -18.66 5.29
C ALA A 184 9.63 -19.57 4.43
N GLY A 185 10.97 -19.51 4.62
CA GLY A 185 11.93 -20.34 3.91
C GLY A 185 12.17 -19.95 2.44
N LEU A 186 11.71 -18.80 1.98
CA LEU A 186 11.97 -18.32 0.63
C LEU A 186 13.47 -18.07 0.41
N GLN A 187 14.06 -18.69 -0.62
CA GLN A 187 15.47 -18.59 -0.94
C GLN A 187 15.73 -17.53 -2.04
N ALA A 188 15.16 -16.36 -1.89
CA ALA A 188 15.35 -15.20 -2.76
C ALA A 188 15.34 -13.91 -1.94
N PRO A 189 16.06 -12.85 -2.32
CA PRO A 189 15.81 -11.51 -1.80
C PRO A 189 14.46 -10.99 -2.28
N VAL A 190 13.77 -10.24 -1.41
CA VAL A 190 12.49 -9.61 -1.71
C VAL A 190 12.64 -8.09 -1.60
N LEU A 191 12.37 -7.37 -2.68
CA LEU A 191 12.39 -5.92 -2.76
C LEU A 191 10.97 -5.41 -2.77
N VAL A 192 10.64 -4.44 -1.90
CA VAL A 192 9.26 -3.96 -1.73
C VAL A 192 9.18 -2.46 -1.96
N VAL A 193 8.25 -2.05 -2.82
CA VAL A 193 7.77 -0.68 -2.97
C VAL A 193 6.34 -0.60 -2.47
N GLN A 194 6.10 0.22 -1.46
CA GLN A 194 4.76 0.61 -1.01
C GLN A 194 4.61 2.12 -1.19
N HIS A 195 3.63 2.54 -1.98
CA HIS A 195 3.28 3.96 -2.06
C HIS A 195 2.65 4.39 -0.73
N LEU A 196 3.38 5.18 0.00
CA LEU A 196 2.98 5.70 1.31
C LEU A 196 3.72 7.01 1.56
N HIS A 197 3.11 7.91 2.32
CA HIS A 197 3.81 9.13 2.72
C HIS A 197 5.08 8.76 3.50
N THR A 198 6.16 9.52 3.25
CA THR A 198 7.50 9.24 3.81
C THR A 198 7.49 9.05 5.33
N ASP A 199 6.70 9.84 6.04
CA ASP A 199 6.61 9.81 7.51
C ASP A 199 6.10 8.49 8.09
N PHE A 200 5.46 7.64 7.27
CA PHE A 200 4.88 6.36 7.72
C PHE A 200 5.72 5.14 7.32
N VAL A 201 6.78 5.31 6.54
CA VAL A 201 7.56 4.19 6.00
C VAL A 201 8.27 3.42 7.12
N ASP A 202 8.92 4.11 8.07
CA ASP A 202 9.61 3.46 9.18
C ASP A 202 8.64 2.66 10.05
N GLY A 203 7.48 3.23 10.37
CA GLY A 203 6.42 2.51 11.09
C GLY A 203 5.90 1.29 10.34
N LEU A 204 5.83 1.36 9.01
CA LEU A 204 5.45 0.22 8.16
C LEU A 204 6.52 -0.89 8.22
N VAL A 205 7.80 -0.55 8.12
CA VAL A 205 8.92 -1.51 8.22
C VAL A 205 8.92 -2.20 9.58
N ASP A 206 8.79 -1.44 10.66
CA ASP A 206 8.70 -1.96 12.02
C ASP A 206 7.51 -2.91 12.20
N TRP A 207 6.38 -2.55 11.63
CA TRP A 207 5.19 -3.41 11.70
C TRP A 207 5.36 -4.67 10.83
N MET A 208 5.88 -4.53 9.59
CA MET A 208 6.17 -5.67 8.71
C MET A 208 7.14 -6.66 9.36
N SER A 209 8.15 -6.16 10.10
CA SER A 209 9.13 -7.02 10.80
C SER A 209 8.49 -7.92 11.85
N ARG A 210 7.35 -7.53 12.42
CA ARG A 210 6.60 -8.31 13.42
C ARG A 210 5.69 -9.38 12.81
N VAL A 211 5.19 -9.14 11.57
CA VAL A 211 4.24 -10.05 10.91
C VAL A 211 4.87 -10.91 9.84
N SER A 212 6.05 -10.54 9.37
CA SER A 212 6.77 -11.29 8.32
C SER A 212 7.44 -12.54 8.87
N ALA A 213 7.47 -13.58 8.03
CA ALA A 213 8.25 -14.79 8.29
C ALA A 213 9.75 -14.63 8.00
N LEU A 214 10.15 -13.55 7.34
CA LEU A 214 11.52 -13.21 6.98
C LEU A 214 11.93 -11.89 7.64
N PRO A 215 13.23 -11.67 7.93
CA PRO A 215 13.73 -10.37 8.37
C PRO A 215 13.39 -9.26 7.38
N VAL A 216 12.86 -8.13 7.88
CA VAL A 216 12.51 -6.94 7.11
C VAL A 216 13.39 -5.79 7.55
N GLU A 217 13.90 -5.05 6.59
CA GLU A 217 14.71 -3.85 6.83
C GLU A 217 14.46 -2.79 5.75
N THR A 218 14.68 -1.53 6.08
CA THR A 218 14.70 -0.45 5.10
C THR A 218 15.93 -0.61 4.20
N ALA A 219 15.72 -0.54 2.89
CA ALA A 219 16.82 -0.63 1.92
C ALA A 219 17.80 0.53 2.10
N SER A 220 19.10 0.24 1.99
CA SER A 220 20.16 1.25 2.01
C SER A 220 21.00 1.17 0.74
N SER A 221 21.54 2.32 0.33
CA SER A 221 22.37 2.40 -0.87
C SER A 221 23.63 1.54 -0.73
N SER A 222 23.99 0.87 -1.81
CA SER A 222 25.18 0.00 -1.88
C SER A 222 25.11 -1.31 -1.06
N GLN A 223 24.00 -1.57 -0.41
CA GLN A 223 23.72 -2.84 0.26
C GLN A 223 23.56 -3.96 -0.78
N THR A 224 24.05 -5.16 -0.48
CA THR A 224 23.80 -6.34 -1.33
C THR A 224 22.57 -7.08 -0.82
N ALA A 225 21.58 -7.27 -1.69
CA ALA A 225 20.38 -8.02 -1.36
C ALA A 225 20.71 -9.52 -1.16
N ARG A 226 20.27 -10.08 -0.03
CA ARG A 226 20.54 -11.47 0.37
C ARG A 226 19.27 -12.32 0.34
N PRO A 227 19.36 -13.59 -0.08
CA PRO A 227 18.23 -14.50 0.03
C PRO A 227 17.66 -14.56 1.44
N GLY A 228 16.34 -14.72 1.54
CA GLY A 228 15.64 -14.82 2.81
C GLY A 228 15.53 -13.49 3.58
N ARG A 229 15.66 -12.36 2.91
CA ARG A 229 15.48 -11.01 3.49
C ARG A 229 14.57 -10.15 2.63
N ILE A 230 13.89 -9.23 3.28
CA ILE A 230 12.98 -8.26 2.66
C ILE A 230 13.56 -6.87 2.84
N TYR A 231 13.64 -6.13 1.75
CA TYR A 231 14.16 -4.76 1.66
C TYR A 231 13.05 -3.84 1.21
N VAL A 232 12.64 -2.92 2.08
CA VAL A 232 11.57 -1.94 1.79
C VAL A 232 12.20 -0.64 1.32
N ALA A 233 11.69 -0.10 0.22
CA ALA A 233 12.13 1.19 -0.28
C ALA A 233 11.88 2.30 0.75
N PRO A 234 12.86 3.16 1.07
CA PRO A 234 12.63 4.34 1.88
C PRO A 234 11.74 5.35 1.14
N GLY A 235 11.11 6.26 1.88
CA GLY A 235 10.36 7.35 1.27
C GLY A 235 11.26 8.37 0.55
N GLY A 236 10.74 8.99 -0.50
CA GLY A 236 11.41 10.08 -1.20
C GLY A 236 12.48 9.67 -2.21
N THR A 237 12.81 8.37 -2.32
CA THR A 237 13.79 7.83 -3.28
C THR A 237 13.22 6.62 -4.00
N HIS A 238 13.77 6.29 -5.17
CA HIS A 238 13.51 5.04 -5.87
C HIS A 238 14.45 3.94 -5.37
N LEU A 239 13.91 2.74 -5.15
CA LEU A 239 14.70 1.53 -4.92
C LEU A 239 14.92 0.84 -6.26
N ARG A 240 16.18 0.59 -6.59
CA ARG A 240 16.60 -0.12 -7.80
C ARG A 240 17.52 -1.28 -7.46
N LEU A 241 17.54 -2.26 -8.33
CA LEU A 241 18.46 -3.38 -8.30
C LEU A 241 19.56 -3.14 -9.33
N GLY A 242 20.78 -2.97 -8.88
CA GLY A 242 21.98 -2.93 -9.71
C GLY A 242 22.62 -4.31 -9.92
N GLY A 243 23.78 -4.31 -10.57
CA GLY A 243 24.57 -5.53 -10.77
C GLY A 243 24.96 -6.20 -9.46
N ASN A 244 25.14 -7.53 -9.48
CA ASN A 244 25.52 -8.34 -8.31
C ASN A 244 24.59 -8.18 -7.11
N LEU A 245 23.28 -8.03 -7.37
CA LEU A 245 22.24 -7.85 -6.35
C LEU A 245 22.45 -6.60 -5.47
N ARG A 246 23.13 -5.58 -5.96
CA ARG A 246 23.36 -4.34 -5.23
C ARG A 246 22.09 -3.50 -5.21
N LEU A 247 21.71 -3.00 -4.05
CA LEU A 247 20.62 -2.05 -3.91
C LEU A 247 21.11 -0.63 -4.19
N GLU A 248 20.34 0.11 -4.96
CA GLU A 248 20.61 1.48 -5.35
C GLU A 248 19.40 2.34 -4.97
N LEU A 249 19.67 3.48 -4.34
CA LEU A 249 18.67 4.49 -4.02
C LEU A 249 18.93 5.72 -4.86
N ASP A 250 17.90 6.16 -5.60
CA ASP A 250 18.01 7.28 -6.52
C ASP A 250 16.81 8.23 -6.38
N GLU A 251 17.04 9.53 -6.42
CA GLU A 251 15.99 10.54 -6.40
C GLU A 251 15.42 10.81 -7.81
N PHE A 252 16.08 10.30 -8.85
CA PHE A 252 15.70 10.46 -10.25
C PHE A 252 15.24 9.14 -10.90
N PRO A 253 14.38 9.21 -11.92
CA PRO A 253 13.71 10.42 -12.44
C PRO A 253 12.67 10.98 -11.45
N VAL A 254 12.37 12.25 -11.56
CA VAL A 254 11.27 12.85 -10.78
C VAL A 254 9.96 12.29 -11.33
N SER A 255 9.34 11.40 -10.59
CA SER A 255 8.06 10.79 -10.93
C SER A 255 6.97 11.21 -9.94
N VAL A 256 5.70 10.90 -10.28
CA VAL A 256 4.55 11.17 -9.39
C VAL A 256 4.68 10.42 -8.06
N HIS A 257 5.26 9.20 -8.11
CA HIS A 257 5.50 8.37 -6.93
C HIS A 257 7.00 8.20 -6.69
N ARG A 258 7.45 8.44 -5.47
CA ARG A 258 8.79 8.12 -4.99
C ARG A 258 8.70 7.45 -3.62
N PRO A 259 8.93 6.14 -3.55
CA PRO A 259 9.41 5.20 -4.58
C PRO A 259 8.39 4.93 -5.70
N SER A 260 8.88 4.59 -6.93
CA SER A 260 8.07 4.12 -8.06
C SER A 260 8.21 2.61 -8.23
N ALA A 261 7.09 1.94 -8.47
CA ALA A 261 7.04 0.52 -8.79
C ALA A 261 7.62 0.22 -10.19
N ASP A 262 7.39 1.11 -11.17
CA ASP A 262 7.97 0.98 -12.52
C ASP A 262 9.50 1.00 -12.47
N GLU A 263 10.11 1.88 -11.64
CA GLU A 263 11.56 1.98 -11.47
C GLU A 263 12.15 0.71 -10.84
N LEU A 264 11.51 0.18 -9.78
CA LEU A 264 11.93 -1.07 -9.17
C LEU A 264 11.87 -2.22 -10.18
N PHE A 265 10.73 -2.42 -10.82
CA PHE A 265 10.54 -3.55 -11.74
C PHE A 265 11.42 -3.47 -12.98
N SER A 266 11.63 -2.26 -13.52
CA SER A 266 12.53 -2.06 -14.67
C SER A 266 13.97 -2.41 -14.31
N SER A 267 14.46 -1.98 -13.14
CA SER A 267 15.80 -2.32 -12.68
C SER A 267 15.99 -3.83 -12.43
N VAL A 268 14.94 -4.50 -11.91
CA VAL A 268 14.96 -5.97 -11.76
C VAL A 268 14.95 -6.67 -13.12
N ALA A 269 14.18 -6.17 -14.10
CA ALA A 269 14.20 -6.69 -15.46
C ALA A 269 15.59 -6.61 -16.09
N ASP A 270 16.29 -5.49 -15.90
CA ASP A 270 17.63 -5.28 -16.46
C ASP A 270 18.71 -6.09 -15.73
N SER A 271 18.65 -6.17 -14.42
CA SER A 271 19.70 -6.81 -13.60
C SER A 271 19.52 -8.32 -13.47
N ALA A 272 18.29 -8.81 -13.25
CA ALA A 272 18.00 -10.22 -13.04
C ALA A 272 17.56 -10.96 -14.31
N GLY A 273 17.00 -10.25 -15.30
CA GLY A 273 16.51 -10.85 -16.55
C GLY A 273 15.43 -11.90 -16.28
N ALA A 274 15.60 -13.11 -16.80
CA ALA A 274 14.64 -14.21 -16.63
C ALA A 274 14.54 -14.72 -15.17
N ALA A 275 15.48 -14.37 -14.30
CA ALA A 275 15.44 -14.69 -12.88
C ALA A 275 14.64 -13.64 -12.06
N GLY A 276 14.15 -12.56 -12.67
CA GLY A 276 13.30 -11.58 -12.05
C GLY A 276 11.85 -12.09 -11.88
N ILE A 277 11.30 -11.87 -10.69
CA ILE A 277 9.91 -12.21 -10.35
C ILE A 277 9.22 -10.92 -9.90
N GLY A 278 8.25 -10.44 -10.67
CA GLY A 278 7.48 -9.23 -10.34
C GLY A 278 6.12 -9.59 -9.75
N VAL A 279 5.70 -8.91 -8.69
CA VAL A 279 4.41 -9.09 -8.04
C VAL A 279 3.73 -7.73 -7.86
N LEU A 280 2.61 -7.52 -8.52
CA LEU A 280 1.87 -6.26 -8.46
C LEU A 280 0.57 -6.44 -7.68
N LEU A 281 0.44 -5.72 -6.59
CA LEU A 281 -0.68 -5.82 -5.66
C LEU A 281 -1.67 -4.68 -5.84
N THR A 282 -2.73 -4.73 -5.02
CA THR A 282 -3.74 -3.68 -4.90
C THR A 282 -3.12 -2.29 -4.89
N GLY A 283 -3.75 -1.38 -5.59
CA GLY A 283 -3.32 0.02 -5.68
C GLY A 283 -4.04 0.78 -6.76
N MET A 284 -3.99 2.10 -6.67
CA MET A 284 -4.58 3.00 -7.62
C MET A 284 -3.56 3.43 -8.69
N GLY A 285 -4.06 3.74 -9.89
CA GLY A 285 -3.22 4.19 -11.00
C GLY A 285 -2.65 3.03 -11.82
N ASP A 286 -1.48 3.26 -12.40
CA ASP A 286 -0.84 2.37 -13.37
C ASP A 286 0.67 2.17 -13.12
N ASP A 287 1.21 2.77 -12.04
CA ASP A 287 2.63 2.57 -11.69
C ASP A 287 2.91 1.09 -11.42
N GLY A 288 4.02 0.61 -11.94
CA GLY A 288 4.44 -0.79 -11.93
C GLY A 288 3.96 -1.61 -13.13
N ALA A 289 2.97 -1.14 -13.90
CA ALA A 289 2.46 -1.91 -15.03
C ALA A 289 3.48 -2.02 -16.18
N ARG A 290 4.23 -0.96 -16.47
CA ARG A 290 5.27 -0.93 -17.51
C ARG A 290 6.52 -1.68 -17.06
N GLY A 291 6.94 -1.49 -15.81
CA GLY A 291 8.06 -2.22 -15.24
C GLY A 291 7.78 -3.72 -15.14
N LEU A 292 6.55 -4.12 -14.78
CA LEU A 292 6.14 -5.52 -14.79
C LEU A 292 6.20 -6.12 -16.20
N LEU A 293 5.76 -5.37 -17.22
CA LEU A 293 5.91 -5.76 -18.62
C LEU A 293 7.39 -5.94 -19.02
N ALA A 294 8.28 -5.09 -18.51
CA ALA A 294 9.72 -5.24 -18.75
C ALA A 294 10.26 -6.56 -18.17
N ILE A 295 9.88 -6.95 -16.94
CA ILE A 295 10.23 -8.25 -16.37
C ILE A 295 9.73 -9.39 -17.27
N ARG A 296 8.45 -9.35 -17.69
CA ARG A 296 7.88 -10.37 -18.58
C ARG A 296 8.62 -10.49 -19.90
N ARG A 297 8.97 -9.37 -20.53
CA ARG A 297 9.72 -9.33 -21.80
C ARG A 297 11.14 -9.90 -21.68
N ARG A 298 11.72 -9.88 -20.49
CA ARG A 298 13.03 -10.50 -20.20
C ARG A 298 12.92 -11.99 -19.84
N GLY A 299 11.71 -12.57 -19.92
CA GLY A 299 11.45 -13.97 -19.59
C GLY A 299 11.20 -14.26 -18.11
N GLY A 300 11.10 -13.23 -17.29
CA GLY A 300 10.78 -13.35 -15.87
C GLY A 300 9.30 -13.67 -15.62
N VAL A 301 8.99 -14.12 -14.42
CA VAL A 301 7.63 -14.44 -13.97
C VAL A 301 6.96 -13.20 -13.43
N THR A 302 5.70 -12.96 -13.82
CA THR A 302 4.95 -11.78 -13.38
C THR A 302 3.59 -12.18 -12.82
N LEU A 303 3.37 -11.88 -11.55
CA LEU A 303 2.16 -12.18 -10.82
C LEU A 303 1.41 -10.87 -10.50
N ALA A 304 0.10 -10.92 -10.48
CA ALA A 304 -0.70 -9.79 -10.01
C ALA A 304 -1.88 -10.26 -9.16
N GLN A 305 -2.28 -9.41 -8.22
CA GLN A 305 -3.46 -9.64 -7.39
C GLN A 305 -4.72 -9.53 -8.22
N ASP A 306 -5.67 -10.45 -8.06
CA ASP A 306 -6.95 -10.43 -8.76
C ASP A 306 -7.90 -9.32 -8.27
N GLU A 307 -8.95 -9.07 -9.05
CA GLU A 307 -9.96 -8.05 -8.73
C GLU A 307 -10.72 -8.37 -7.44
N ALA A 308 -11.06 -9.65 -7.25
CA ALA A 308 -11.91 -10.08 -6.15
C ALA A 308 -11.26 -9.88 -4.76
N SER A 309 -9.93 -9.96 -4.67
CA SER A 309 -9.19 -9.77 -3.42
C SER A 309 -8.49 -8.39 -3.31
N SER A 310 -8.49 -7.57 -4.37
CA SER A 310 -7.91 -6.23 -4.35
C SER A 310 -8.82 -5.23 -3.65
N ALA A 311 -8.28 -4.44 -2.72
CA ALA A 311 -8.99 -3.28 -2.19
C ALA A 311 -9.24 -2.25 -3.31
N VAL A 312 -8.24 -2.05 -4.17
CA VAL A 312 -8.31 -1.21 -5.38
C VAL A 312 -7.70 -1.95 -6.55
N PHE A 313 -8.51 -2.34 -7.53
CA PHE A 313 -8.05 -3.03 -8.73
C PHE A 313 -7.64 -2.04 -9.82
N GLY A 314 -6.66 -1.17 -9.52
CA GLY A 314 -6.12 -0.17 -10.46
C GLY A 314 -4.80 -0.60 -11.08
N MET A 315 -3.73 -0.67 -10.29
CA MET A 315 -2.39 -1.10 -10.72
C MET A 315 -2.42 -2.51 -11.35
N PRO A 316 -3.04 -3.55 -10.74
CA PRO A 316 -3.13 -4.87 -11.36
C PRO A 316 -3.91 -4.84 -12.68
N LYS A 317 -5.01 -4.09 -12.76
CA LYS A 317 -5.80 -3.93 -13.98
C LYS A 317 -5.02 -3.27 -15.11
N ALA A 318 -4.21 -2.26 -14.79
CA ALA A 318 -3.36 -1.60 -15.76
C ALA A 318 -2.31 -2.58 -16.33
N ALA A 319 -1.69 -3.39 -15.46
CA ALA A 319 -0.74 -4.42 -15.85
C ALA A 319 -1.38 -5.53 -16.72
N GLU A 320 -2.59 -5.97 -16.35
CA GLU A 320 -3.37 -6.94 -17.13
C GLU A 320 -3.65 -6.41 -18.54
N ARG A 321 -4.14 -5.17 -18.65
CA ARG A 321 -4.43 -4.52 -19.94
C ARG A 321 -3.21 -4.37 -20.85
N LEU A 322 -2.02 -4.18 -20.28
CA LEU A 322 -0.76 -4.13 -21.02
C LEU A 322 -0.25 -5.52 -21.40
N GLY A 323 -0.91 -6.59 -20.97
CA GLY A 323 -0.40 -7.94 -21.11
C GLY A 323 0.90 -8.16 -20.31
N ALA A 324 1.08 -7.47 -19.18
CA ALA A 324 2.26 -7.58 -18.36
C ALA A 324 2.23 -8.76 -17.39
N VAL A 325 1.06 -9.37 -17.16
CA VAL A 325 0.84 -10.39 -16.13
C VAL A 325 0.90 -11.79 -16.73
N THR A 326 1.68 -12.68 -16.11
CA THR A 326 1.70 -14.12 -16.43
C THR A 326 0.54 -14.85 -15.76
N GLU A 327 0.27 -14.53 -14.49
CA GLU A 327 -0.77 -15.18 -13.70
C GLU A 327 -1.45 -14.17 -12.76
N MET A 328 -2.79 -14.04 -12.84
CA MET A 328 -3.60 -13.31 -11.86
C MET A 328 -4.00 -14.26 -10.75
N LEU A 329 -3.77 -13.87 -9.49
CA LEU A 329 -3.98 -14.73 -8.33
C LEU A 329 -4.76 -14.03 -7.22
N PRO A 330 -5.64 -14.75 -6.52
CA PRO A 330 -6.16 -14.29 -5.23
C PRO A 330 -5.03 -14.03 -4.24
N LEU A 331 -5.24 -13.09 -3.33
CA LEU A 331 -4.22 -12.64 -2.38
C LEU A 331 -3.58 -13.79 -1.58
N ASP A 332 -4.38 -14.78 -1.14
CA ASP A 332 -3.93 -15.96 -0.39
C ASP A 332 -3.11 -16.95 -1.24
N LYS A 333 -3.14 -16.83 -2.57
CA LYS A 333 -2.38 -17.67 -3.51
C LYS A 333 -1.10 -17.02 -4.01
N LEU A 334 -0.88 -15.73 -3.73
CA LEU A 334 0.32 -15.03 -4.19
C LEU A 334 1.60 -15.53 -3.53
N ALA A 335 1.63 -15.74 -2.20
CA ALA A 335 2.82 -16.31 -1.54
C ALA A 335 3.17 -17.71 -2.05
N PRO A 336 2.24 -18.69 -2.18
CA PRO A 336 2.49 -19.94 -2.90
C PRO A 336 2.96 -19.74 -4.34
N GLY A 337 2.42 -18.75 -5.07
CA GLY A 337 2.83 -18.39 -6.43
C GLY A 337 4.28 -17.94 -6.50
N ILE A 338 4.70 -17.06 -5.58
CA ILE A 338 6.09 -16.60 -5.44
C ILE A 338 7.03 -17.79 -5.20
N HIS A 339 6.68 -18.69 -4.28
CA HIS A 339 7.48 -19.89 -4.04
C HIS A 339 7.62 -20.79 -5.27
N ARG A 340 6.54 -20.97 -6.07
CA ARG A 340 6.61 -21.71 -7.34
C ARG A 340 7.55 -21.03 -8.33
N ALA A 341 7.42 -19.71 -8.51
CA ALA A 341 8.26 -18.93 -9.42
C ALA A 341 9.75 -19.00 -9.03
N VAL A 342 10.08 -18.88 -7.75
CA VAL A 342 11.48 -19.00 -7.26
C VAL A 342 12.04 -20.39 -7.58
N ARG A 343 11.29 -21.46 -7.30
CA ARG A 343 11.74 -22.84 -7.65
C ARG A 343 11.91 -23.04 -9.15
N GLN A 344 11.03 -22.46 -9.97
CA GLN A 344 11.14 -22.55 -11.45
C GLN A 344 12.41 -21.88 -11.99
N VAL A 345 12.84 -20.78 -11.39
CA VAL A 345 14.09 -20.08 -11.75
C VAL A 345 15.33 -20.87 -11.32
N GLN A 346 15.23 -21.64 -10.25
CA GLN A 346 16.34 -22.45 -9.69
C GLN A 346 16.49 -23.82 -10.36
N SER A 347 15.47 -24.28 -11.09
CA SER A 347 15.49 -25.55 -11.84
C SER A 347 16.14 -25.37 -13.22
#